data_1e88c3af77af6eb1549865cc40117769
#
_entry.id   1e88c3af77af6eb1549865cc40117769
#
_cell.length_a   1.000
_cell.length_b   1.000
_cell.length_c   1.000
_cell.angle_alpha   90.00
_cell.angle_beta   90.00
_cell.angle_gamma   90.00
#
_symmetry.space_group_name_H-M   'P 1'
#
loop_
_entity.id
_entity.type
_entity.pdbx_description
1 polymer ?
#
loop_
_entity_poly.entity_id
_entity_poly.type
_entity_poly.pdbx_seq_one_letter_code
_entity_poly.pdbx_strand_id
1 'polypeptide(L)'
;MWRWDSLGRCGPAYACVGLETMPTEERGSIGQVKPSGWQTAKYDNVDGKYLYNRCHLLGFQLTGENANEENLITGTRYLNVEGMLPFENLVADYVKETENHVLYRVTPVFQGDELVARGVEMEAFSVEDQGEGVYFHVYCYNNQPGISIDYATGESRLASEPAGEDEPGTAETYILNTKSKKFHLPGCSGAAEMSPVSYTHLTLPTT
;
A
#
# COMPACT_ATOMS: atom_id res chain seq x y z
N MET A 1 6.07 -3.52 -18.11
CA MET A 1 6.23 -4.95 -18.43
C MET A 1 6.25 -5.71 -17.12
N TRP A 2 5.20 -6.45 -16.87
CA TRP A 2 5.06 -7.29 -15.69
C TRP A 2 6.09 -8.43 -15.74
N ARG A 3 6.64 -8.85 -14.63
CA ARG A 3 7.58 -9.97 -14.58
C ARG A 3 7.51 -10.68 -13.24
N TRP A 4 7.50 -12.01 -13.29
CA TRP A 4 7.85 -12.85 -12.16
C TRP A 4 9.35 -13.09 -12.10
N ASP A 5 9.86 -13.27 -10.92
CA ASP A 5 11.20 -13.83 -10.72
C ASP A 5 11.15 -15.37 -10.69
N SER A 6 12.31 -16.00 -10.45
CA SER A 6 12.42 -17.46 -10.40
C SER A 6 11.65 -18.13 -9.26
N LEU A 7 11.20 -17.35 -8.26
CA LEU A 7 10.38 -17.80 -7.12
C LEU A 7 8.89 -17.52 -7.34
N GLY A 8 8.49 -17.01 -8.49
CA GLY A 8 7.10 -16.63 -8.78
C GLY A 8 6.63 -15.39 -8.05
N ARG A 9 7.56 -14.51 -7.64
CA ARG A 9 7.26 -13.24 -6.97
C ARG A 9 7.09 -12.12 -8.00
N CYS A 10 6.14 -11.22 -7.74
CA CYS A 10 5.93 -10.05 -8.59
C CYS A 10 7.14 -9.11 -8.52
N GLY A 11 7.53 -8.56 -9.66
CA GLY A 11 8.44 -7.43 -9.75
C GLY A 11 7.72 -6.09 -9.63
N PRO A 12 8.44 -4.97 -9.86
CA PRO A 12 7.85 -3.64 -9.85
C PRO A 12 6.73 -3.49 -10.88
N ALA A 13 5.64 -2.87 -10.45
CA ALA A 13 4.50 -2.50 -11.28
C ALA A 13 4.48 -0.97 -11.46
N TYR A 14 4.21 -0.49 -12.67
CA TYR A 14 4.14 0.93 -12.94
C TYR A 14 3.15 1.26 -14.05
N ALA A 15 2.53 2.43 -13.96
CA ALA A 15 1.60 2.98 -14.93
C ALA A 15 1.70 4.50 -14.99
N CYS A 16 1.30 5.06 -16.11
CA CYS A 16 0.88 6.44 -16.19
C CYS A 16 -0.64 6.43 -15.99
N VAL A 17 -1.10 6.80 -14.80
CA VAL A 17 -2.51 6.74 -14.41
C VAL A 17 -3.20 8.00 -14.92
N GLY A 18 -4.28 7.83 -15.69
CA GLY A 18 -5.17 8.87 -16.17
C GLY A 18 -6.61 8.36 -16.16
N LEU A 19 -7.58 9.19 -16.53
CA LEU A 19 -8.98 8.76 -16.61
C LEU A 19 -9.18 7.56 -17.55
N GLU A 20 -8.38 7.48 -18.62
CA GLU A 20 -8.42 6.40 -19.60
C GLU A 20 -7.95 5.06 -19.10
N THR A 21 -7.16 5.03 -18.01
CA THR A 21 -6.70 3.78 -17.37
C THR A 21 -7.63 3.28 -16.28
N MET A 22 -8.49 4.15 -15.76
CA MET A 22 -9.44 3.80 -14.69
C MET A 22 -10.50 2.82 -15.19
N PRO A 23 -11.03 1.96 -14.29
CA PRO A 23 -11.98 0.93 -14.69
C PRO A 23 -13.27 1.54 -15.20
N THR A 24 -13.76 1.01 -16.33
CA THR A 24 -15.10 1.29 -16.89
C THR A 24 -16.09 0.16 -16.58
N GLU A 25 -15.59 -0.96 -16.02
CA GLU A 25 -16.38 -2.13 -15.68
C GLU A 25 -16.31 -2.42 -14.18
N GLU A 26 -17.26 -3.18 -13.67
CA GLU A 26 -17.26 -3.63 -12.28
C GLU A 26 -16.12 -4.61 -12.00
N ARG A 27 -15.60 -4.54 -10.76
CA ARG A 27 -14.53 -5.42 -10.31
C ARG A 27 -15.00 -6.88 -10.28
N GLY A 28 -14.29 -7.75 -10.99
CA GLY A 28 -14.51 -9.18 -10.98
C GLY A 28 -13.90 -9.90 -9.78
N SER A 29 -14.19 -11.19 -9.64
CA SER A 29 -13.59 -12.04 -8.59
C SER A 29 -12.11 -12.31 -8.89
N ILE A 30 -11.27 -12.23 -7.84
CA ILE A 30 -9.83 -12.56 -7.89
C ILE A 30 -9.48 -13.71 -6.95
N GLY A 31 -10.48 -14.40 -6.40
CA GLY A 31 -10.32 -15.46 -5.39
C GLY A 31 -9.48 -16.65 -5.84
N GLN A 32 -9.41 -16.90 -7.13
CA GLN A 32 -8.63 -18.00 -7.74
C GLN A 32 -7.11 -17.74 -7.74
N VAL A 33 -6.68 -16.48 -7.71
CA VAL A 33 -5.25 -16.14 -7.72
C VAL A 33 -4.62 -16.46 -6.37
N LYS A 34 -3.46 -17.08 -6.40
CA LYS A 34 -2.65 -17.37 -5.21
C LYS A 34 -1.24 -16.82 -5.41
N PRO A 35 -0.98 -15.59 -4.98
CA PRO A 35 0.36 -15.01 -5.06
C PRO A 35 1.40 -15.82 -4.29
N SER A 36 2.70 -15.56 -4.49
CA SER A 36 3.76 -16.22 -3.74
C SER A 36 3.51 -16.15 -2.22
N GLY A 37 3.78 -17.22 -1.50
CA GLY A 37 3.58 -17.31 -0.04
C GLY A 37 2.11 -17.25 0.41
N TRP A 38 1.13 -17.47 -0.48
CA TRP A 38 -0.29 -17.39 -0.12
C TRP A 38 -0.69 -18.45 0.90
N GLN A 39 -1.25 -17.99 2.03
CA GLN A 39 -1.88 -18.82 3.05
C GLN A 39 -3.30 -18.32 3.31
N THR A 40 -4.19 -19.23 3.73
CA THR A 40 -5.53 -18.85 4.19
C THR A 40 -5.53 -18.86 5.72
N ALA A 41 -5.23 -17.71 6.32
CA ALA A 41 -5.16 -17.54 7.76
C ALA A 41 -6.28 -16.62 8.26
N LYS A 42 -6.87 -16.95 9.42
CA LYS A 42 -7.92 -16.16 10.04
C LYS A 42 -7.59 -15.86 11.50
N TYR A 43 -7.87 -14.62 11.91
CA TYR A 43 -7.67 -14.15 13.28
C TYR A 43 -8.81 -13.22 13.68
N ASP A 44 -9.28 -13.32 14.92
CA ASP A 44 -10.40 -12.51 15.41
C ASP A 44 -10.05 -11.03 15.59
N ASN A 45 -8.77 -10.72 15.77
CA ASN A 45 -8.24 -9.35 15.89
C ASN A 45 -7.94 -8.69 14.53
N VAL A 46 -8.23 -9.34 13.41
CA VAL A 46 -8.06 -8.78 12.07
C VAL A 46 -9.42 -8.35 11.52
N ASP A 47 -9.51 -7.15 10.96
CA ASP A 47 -10.72 -6.68 10.27
C ASP A 47 -11.10 -7.63 9.13
N GLY A 48 -12.36 -8.07 9.08
CA GLY A 48 -12.83 -9.09 8.15
C GLY A 48 -12.28 -10.49 8.41
N LYS A 49 -11.50 -10.69 9.50
CA LYS A 49 -10.90 -11.94 9.98
C LYS A 49 -9.82 -12.57 9.11
N TYR A 50 -9.76 -12.29 7.82
CA TYR A 50 -8.73 -12.83 6.93
C TYR A 50 -7.46 -11.99 7.00
N LEU A 51 -6.34 -12.62 7.43
CA LEU A 51 -5.04 -11.95 7.50
C LEU A 51 -4.59 -11.43 6.15
N TYR A 52 -4.63 -12.30 5.14
CA TYR A 52 -4.11 -11.97 3.82
C TYR A 52 -5.20 -11.56 2.84
N ASN A 53 -4.88 -10.53 2.10
CA ASN A 53 -5.59 -10.07 0.92
C ASN A 53 -4.71 -10.34 -0.32
N ARG A 54 -5.34 -10.46 -1.46
CA ARG A 54 -4.67 -10.35 -2.76
C ARG A 54 -4.50 -8.87 -3.04
N CYS A 55 -3.37 -8.32 -2.58
CA CYS A 55 -3.10 -6.90 -2.73
C CYS A 55 -2.65 -6.62 -4.17
N HIS A 56 -3.37 -5.73 -4.84
CA HIS A 56 -2.89 -5.17 -6.10
C HIS A 56 -1.70 -4.27 -5.84
N LEU A 57 -0.66 -4.38 -6.66
CA LEU A 57 0.42 -3.39 -6.70
C LEU A 57 -0.11 -2.10 -7.33
N LEU A 58 -0.75 -2.19 -8.49
CA LEU A 58 -1.53 -1.10 -9.06
C LEU A 58 -3.00 -1.37 -8.76
N GLY A 59 -3.60 -0.54 -7.90
CA GLY A 59 -4.98 -0.68 -7.47
C GLY A 59 -5.97 -0.74 -8.63
N PHE A 60 -7.00 -1.60 -8.52
CA PHE A 60 -8.05 -1.73 -9.54
C PHE A 60 -8.67 -0.37 -9.91
N GLN A 61 -8.88 0.50 -8.93
CA GLN A 61 -9.46 1.82 -9.15
C GLN A 61 -8.58 2.74 -10.03
N LEU A 62 -7.29 2.43 -10.20
CA LEU A 62 -6.34 3.23 -10.97
C LEU A 62 -6.15 2.72 -12.40
N THR A 63 -6.19 1.39 -12.58
CA THR A 63 -5.77 0.78 -13.85
C THR A 63 -6.75 -0.25 -14.41
N GLY A 64 -7.84 -0.56 -13.71
CA GLY A 64 -8.77 -1.60 -14.14
C GLY A 64 -8.20 -3.03 -14.10
N GLU A 65 -6.93 -3.21 -13.70
CA GLU A 65 -6.27 -4.52 -13.60
C GLU A 65 -6.95 -5.36 -12.52
N ASN A 66 -7.63 -6.45 -12.92
CA ASN A 66 -8.42 -7.25 -11.99
C ASN A 66 -7.67 -8.49 -11.47
N ALA A 67 -7.65 -9.56 -12.25
CA ALA A 67 -7.10 -10.86 -11.86
C ALA A 67 -5.70 -11.12 -12.46
N ASN A 68 -4.95 -10.07 -12.71
CA ASN A 68 -3.58 -10.15 -13.20
C ASN A 68 -2.67 -10.67 -12.09
N GLU A 69 -2.17 -11.91 -12.27
CA GLU A 69 -1.32 -12.58 -11.28
C GLU A 69 0.01 -11.85 -11.06
N GLU A 70 0.52 -11.15 -12.07
CA GLU A 70 1.77 -10.35 -11.99
C GLU A 70 1.58 -9.01 -11.28
N ASN A 71 0.33 -8.65 -10.95
CA ASN A 71 -0.05 -7.44 -10.21
C ASN A 71 -0.57 -7.74 -8.78
N LEU A 72 -0.52 -8.98 -8.32
CA LEU A 72 -1.09 -9.40 -7.05
C LEU A 72 -0.03 -10.00 -6.13
N ILE A 73 0.09 -9.48 -4.92
CA ILE A 73 0.95 -10.02 -3.87
C ILE A 73 0.15 -10.52 -2.67
N THR A 74 0.75 -11.39 -1.89
CA THR A 74 0.25 -11.76 -0.57
C THR A 74 0.50 -10.61 0.39
N GLY A 75 -0.50 -9.77 0.61
CA GLY A 75 -0.44 -8.65 1.53
C GLY A 75 -1.38 -8.81 2.71
N THR A 76 -1.03 -8.26 3.85
CA THR A 76 -1.92 -8.25 5.02
C THR A 76 -3.13 -7.35 4.79
N ARG A 77 -4.18 -7.57 5.57
CA ARG A 77 -5.32 -6.66 5.60
C ARG A 77 -4.88 -5.25 5.97
N TYR A 78 -3.95 -5.12 6.92
CA TYR A 78 -3.41 -3.84 7.37
C TYR A 78 -2.62 -3.12 6.26
N LEU A 79 -1.69 -3.82 5.58
CA LEU A 79 -1.00 -3.24 4.41
C LEU A 79 -2.00 -2.73 3.38
N ASN A 80 -2.99 -3.57 3.03
CA ASN A 80 -3.93 -3.25 1.95
C ASN A 80 -4.80 -2.02 2.25
N VAL A 81 -5.29 -1.90 3.49
CA VAL A 81 -6.31 -0.89 3.84
C VAL A 81 -5.71 0.34 4.51
N GLU A 82 -4.78 0.13 5.43
CA GLU A 82 -4.17 1.23 6.19
C GLU A 82 -2.87 1.72 5.54
N GLY A 83 -2.14 0.82 4.87
CA GLY A 83 -0.88 1.14 4.19
C GLY A 83 -1.09 1.73 2.80
N MET A 84 -1.61 0.94 1.87
CA MET A 84 -1.64 1.30 0.44
C MET A 84 -2.83 2.17 0.04
N LEU A 85 -4.04 1.82 0.49
CA LEU A 85 -5.29 2.45 0.06
C LEU A 85 -5.31 3.99 0.19
N PRO A 86 -4.77 4.62 1.27
CA PRO A 86 -4.74 6.08 1.37
C PRO A 86 -3.96 6.74 0.23
N PHE A 87 -2.84 6.15 -0.21
CA PHE A 87 -2.03 6.64 -1.31
C PHE A 87 -2.67 6.39 -2.67
N GLU A 88 -3.31 5.24 -2.85
CA GLU A 88 -4.09 4.94 -4.05
C GLU A 88 -5.26 5.93 -4.20
N ASN A 89 -5.97 6.23 -3.12
CA ASN A 89 -7.04 7.22 -3.13
C ASN A 89 -6.52 8.62 -3.48
N LEU A 90 -5.36 9.00 -2.95
CA LEU A 90 -4.71 10.27 -3.26
C LEU A 90 -4.48 10.42 -4.77
N VAL A 91 -3.95 9.38 -5.41
CA VAL A 91 -3.74 9.35 -6.87
C VAL A 91 -5.07 9.39 -7.62
N ALA A 92 -6.04 8.55 -7.20
CA ALA A 92 -7.34 8.48 -7.86
C ALA A 92 -8.12 9.79 -7.80
N ASP A 93 -8.11 10.45 -6.63
CA ASP A 93 -8.80 11.72 -6.42
C ASP A 93 -8.18 12.82 -7.27
N TYR A 94 -6.83 12.93 -7.29
CA TYR A 94 -6.13 13.90 -8.12
C TYR A 94 -6.47 13.74 -9.61
N VAL A 95 -6.40 12.51 -10.13
CA VAL A 95 -6.72 12.23 -11.53
C VAL A 95 -8.17 12.60 -11.86
N LYS A 96 -9.13 12.26 -10.99
CA LYS A 96 -10.56 12.59 -11.19
C LYS A 96 -10.84 14.09 -11.11
N GLU A 97 -10.14 14.81 -10.22
CA GLU A 97 -10.35 16.25 -10.00
C GLU A 97 -9.73 17.11 -11.10
N THR A 98 -8.60 16.68 -11.65
CA THR A 98 -7.78 17.50 -12.56
C THR A 98 -7.77 17.01 -14.01
N GLU A 99 -8.15 15.75 -14.24
CA GLU A 99 -7.98 15.03 -15.51
C GLU A 99 -6.52 14.91 -15.96
N ASN A 100 -5.56 15.21 -15.06
CA ASN A 100 -4.12 15.09 -15.28
C ASN A 100 -3.64 13.67 -15.00
N HIS A 101 -2.41 13.37 -15.44
CA HIS A 101 -1.80 12.06 -15.29
C HIS A 101 -0.86 11.99 -14.08
N VAL A 102 -0.72 10.78 -13.53
CA VAL A 102 0.24 10.47 -12.46
C VAL A 102 1.11 9.31 -12.89
N LEU A 103 2.42 9.50 -12.93
CA LEU A 103 3.37 8.39 -12.96
C LEU A 103 3.33 7.70 -11.61
N TYR A 104 2.95 6.43 -11.61
CA TYR A 104 2.77 5.64 -10.39
C TYR A 104 3.54 4.34 -10.49
N ARG A 105 4.35 4.05 -9.47
CA ARG A 105 5.13 2.82 -9.35
C ARG A 105 4.98 2.21 -7.98
N VAL A 106 4.81 0.90 -7.94
CA VAL A 106 4.80 0.12 -6.70
C VAL A 106 5.78 -1.03 -6.84
N THR A 107 6.74 -1.09 -5.92
CA THR A 107 7.80 -2.10 -5.91
C THR A 107 7.65 -2.96 -4.66
N PRO A 108 7.31 -4.25 -4.79
CA PRO A 108 7.32 -5.15 -3.65
C PRO A 108 8.75 -5.46 -3.22
N VAL A 109 9.02 -5.39 -1.92
CA VAL A 109 10.36 -5.59 -1.35
C VAL A 109 10.43 -6.92 -0.63
N PHE A 110 11.24 -7.83 -1.16
CA PHE A 110 11.52 -9.16 -0.58
C PHE A 110 12.93 -9.20 -0.02
N GLN A 111 13.14 -9.98 1.03
CA GLN A 111 14.47 -10.25 1.56
C GLN A 111 14.91 -11.67 1.20
N GLY A 112 16.02 -11.80 0.45
CA GLY A 112 16.52 -13.12 0.02
C GLY A 112 15.45 -13.92 -0.74
N ASP A 113 15.20 -15.16 -0.31
CA ASP A 113 14.26 -16.09 -0.94
C ASP A 113 12.86 -16.07 -0.31
N GLU A 114 12.52 -15.05 0.46
CA GLU A 114 11.18 -14.91 1.05
C GLU A 114 10.08 -14.86 0.01
N LEU A 115 8.98 -15.57 0.25
CA LEU A 115 7.85 -15.64 -0.67
C LEU A 115 6.81 -14.54 -0.43
N VAL A 116 6.83 -13.90 0.74
CA VAL A 116 5.96 -12.77 1.09
C VAL A 116 6.81 -11.51 1.17
N ALA A 117 6.38 -10.45 0.51
CA ALA A 117 7.07 -9.16 0.57
C ALA A 117 7.07 -8.59 1.98
N ARG A 118 8.18 -8.00 2.43
CA ARG A 118 8.28 -7.27 3.71
C ARG A 118 7.46 -5.98 3.71
N GLY A 119 7.23 -5.44 2.52
CA GLY A 119 6.46 -4.24 2.28
C GLY A 119 6.48 -3.87 0.81
N VAL A 120 5.95 -2.70 0.52
CA VAL A 120 5.99 -2.10 -0.81
C VAL A 120 6.51 -0.67 -0.76
N GLU A 121 7.35 -0.33 -1.71
CA GLU A 121 7.66 1.08 -2.03
C GLU A 121 6.62 1.58 -3.00
N MET A 122 6.01 2.73 -2.70
CA MET A 122 5.02 3.38 -3.55
C MET A 122 5.54 4.77 -3.91
N GLU A 123 5.55 5.06 -5.19
CA GLU A 123 6.05 6.32 -5.75
C GLU A 123 5.00 6.90 -6.69
N ALA A 124 4.77 8.19 -6.58
CA ALA A 124 3.87 8.91 -7.46
C ALA A 124 4.40 10.30 -7.80
N PHE A 125 4.13 10.73 -9.03
CA PHE A 125 4.50 12.04 -9.55
C PHE A 125 3.46 12.50 -10.57
N SER A 126 2.78 13.61 -10.29
CA SER A 126 1.83 14.22 -11.23
C SER A 126 2.58 14.89 -12.38
N VAL A 127 2.15 14.57 -13.62
CA VAL A 127 2.94 14.86 -14.81
C VAL A 127 2.81 16.32 -15.25
N GLU A 128 1.61 16.79 -15.48
CA GLU A 128 1.33 18.10 -16.11
C GLU A 128 1.74 19.26 -15.23
N ASP A 129 1.61 19.12 -13.91
CA ASP A 129 2.01 20.13 -12.92
C ASP A 129 3.39 19.87 -12.29
N GLN A 130 4.14 18.91 -12.83
CA GLN A 130 5.52 18.60 -12.42
C GLN A 130 5.65 18.25 -10.91
N GLY A 131 4.67 17.52 -10.38
CA GLY A 131 4.66 17.04 -8.99
C GLY A 131 4.06 18.02 -7.99
N GLU A 132 3.46 19.14 -8.43
CA GLU A 132 2.80 20.06 -7.48
C GLU A 132 1.56 19.44 -6.84
N GLY A 133 0.78 18.67 -7.58
CA GLY A 133 -0.44 18.03 -7.10
C GLY A 133 -0.19 16.74 -6.34
N VAL A 134 0.59 15.84 -6.91
CA VAL A 134 0.96 14.56 -6.29
C VAL A 134 2.45 14.31 -6.43
N TYR A 135 3.13 14.21 -5.29
CA TYR A 135 4.52 13.76 -5.22
C TYR A 135 4.76 13.05 -3.90
N PHE A 136 5.02 11.74 -3.96
CA PHE A 136 5.44 10.97 -2.80
C PHE A 136 6.35 9.81 -3.16
N HIS A 137 7.16 9.40 -2.18
CA HIS A 137 7.89 8.15 -2.14
C HIS A 137 7.80 7.62 -0.71
N VAL A 138 7.06 6.52 -0.53
CA VAL A 138 6.74 5.96 0.78
C VAL A 138 6.98 4.46 0.79
N TYR A 139 7.27 3.92 1.98
CA TYR A 139 7.37 2.50 2.22
C TYR A 139 6.23 2.06 3.13
N CYS A 140 5.41 1.12 2.66
CA CYS A 140 4.30 0.54 3.42
C CYS A 140 4.68 -0.87 3.88
N TYR A 141 4.73 -1.09 5.18
CA TYR A 141 5.10 -2.38 5.76
C TYR A 141 4.00 -3.43 5.59
N ASN A 142 4.38 -4.65 5.19
CA ASN A 142 3.46 -5.78 5.10
C ASN A 142 3.39 -6.52 6.44
N ASN A 143 2.90 -5.84 7.45
CA ASN A 143 2.69 -6.35 8.79
C ASN A 143 1.20 -6.35 9.17
N GLN A 144 0.87 -6.96 10.30
CA GLN A 144 -0.46 -6.91 10.89
C GLN A 144 -0.31 -6.81 12.41
N PRO A 145 -0.86 -5.77 13.07
CA PRO A 145 -0.81 -5.63 14.51
C PRO A 145 -1.28 -6.91 15.24
N GLY A 146 -0.49 -7.37 16.19
CA GLY A 146 -0.78 -8.58 16.98
C GLY A 146 -0.57 -9.92 16.26
N ILE A 147 0.01 -9.92 15.06
CA ILE A 147 0.32 -11.12 14.28
C ILE A 147 1.80 -11.16 13.92
N SER A 148 2.43 -12.30 14.18
CA SER A 148 3.78 -12.62 13.70
C SER A 148 3.68 -13.37 12.38
N ILE A 149 4.42 -12.93 11.37
CA ILE A 149 4.43 -13.48 10.00
C ILE A 149 5.81 -14.09 9.73
N ASP A 150 5.82 -15.30 9.22
CA ASP A 150 6.99 -15.88 8.57
C ASP A 150 6.97 -15.50 7.08
N TYR A 151 7.78 -14.54 6.70
CA TYR A 151 7.85 -14.04 5.33
C TYR A 151 8.45 -15.06 4.35
N ALA A 152 9.20 -16.04 4.84
CA ALA A 152 9.74 -17.10 3.98
C ALA A 152 8.62 -17.98 3.41
N THR A 153 7.55 -18.23 4.18
CA THR A 153 6.50 -19.21 3.84
C THR A 153 5.10 -18.59 3.73
N GLY A 154 4.87 -17.45 4.38
CA GLY A 154 3.54 -16.87 4.58
C GLY A 154 2.79 -17.47 5.78
N GLU A 155 3.37 -18.40 6.52
CA GLU A 155 2.79 -18.90 7.77
C GLU A 155 2.69 -17.76 8.81
N SER A 156 1.72 -17.85 9.70
CA SER A 156 1.47 -16.81 10.69
C SER A 156 0.94 -17.36 11.99
N ARG A 157 1.11 -16.60 13.06
CA ARG A 157 0.59 -16.91 14.39
C ARG A 157 0.26 -15.62 15.14
N LEU A 158 -0.54 -15.71 16.20
CA LEU A 158 -0.69 -14.59 17.12
C LEU A 158 0.71 -14.26 17.68
N ALA A 159 1.04 -12.96 17.70
CA ALA A 159 2.23 -12.52 18.39
C ALA A 159 2.06 -12.90 19.87
N SER A 160 3.03 -13.65 20.43
CA SER A 160 3.10 -13.80 21.88
C SER A 160 3.33 -12.42 22.48
N GLU A 161 2.67 -12.11 23.61
CA GLU A 161 2.96 -10.88 24.36
C GLU A 161 4.48 -10.70 24.43
N PRO A 162 5.02 -9.51 24.16
CA PRO A 162 6.46 -9.33 24.20
C PRO A 162 6.94 -9.70 25.62
N ALA A 163 7.84 -10.65 25.69
CA ALA A 163 8.64 -10.86 26.88
C ALA A 163 9.54 -9.62 27.02
N GLY A 164 9.09 -8.64 27.79
CA GLY A 164 9.85 -7.51 28.31
C GLY A 164 10.67 -6.71 27.30
N GLU A 165 10.25 -5.46 27.09
CA GLU A 165 11.12 -4.32 26.75
C GLU A 165 11.97 -4.42 25.45
N ASP A 166 11.32 -4.40 24.28
CA ASP A 166 11.80 -3.58 23.19
C ASP A 166 10.79 -2.42 23.06
N GLU A 167 11.25 -1.21 23.32
CA GLU A 167 10.47 0.02 23.12
C GLU A 167 9.85 -0.03 21.73
N PRO A 168 8.52 0.16 21.57
CA PRO A 168 7.95 0.32 20.24
C PRO A 168 8.59 1.57 19.64
N GLY A 169 9.36 1.38 18.58
CA GLY A 169 9.85 2.49 17.80
C GLY A 169 8.72 3.50 17.62
N THR A 170 8.93 4.74 17.99
CA THR A 170 7.91 5.79 18.00
C THR A 170 7.30 5.88 16.62
N ALA A 171 6.03 5.46 16.50
CA ALA A 171 5.31 5.57 15.24
C ALA A 171 5.32 7.04 14.80
N GLU A 172 6.00 7.35 13.71
CA GLU A 172 6.00 8.70 13.17
C GLU A 172 4.62 8.99 12.58
N THR A 173 3.96 10.00 13.13
CA THR A 173 2.68 10.47 12.61
C THR A 173 2.94 11.54 11.56
N TYR A 174 2.39 11.34 10.37
CA TYR A 174 2.40 12.35 9.32
C TYR A 174 1.03 12.99 9.18
N ILE A 175 1.01 14.25 8.79
CA ILE A 175 -0.21 15.01 8.53
C ILE A 175 -0.34 15.15 7.00
N LEU A 176 -1.38 14.53 6.42
CA LEU A 176 -1.71 14.71 5.02
C LEU A 176 -2.63 15.92 4.84
N ASN A 177 -2.17 16.91 4.09
CA ASN A 177 -3.04 17.98 3.63
C ASN A 177 -3.89 17.46 2.45
N THR A 178 -5.16 17.20 2.69
CA THR A 178 -6.08 16.64 1.70
C THR A 178 -6.36 17.57 0.53
N LYS A 179 -6.12 18.87 0.69
CA LYS A 179 -6.33 19.88 -0.36
C LYS A 179 -5.09 20.03 -1.25
N SER A 180 -3.90 20.16 -0.65
CA SER A 180 -2.63 20.28 -1.40
C SER A 180 -1.98 18.95 -1.70
N LYS A 181 -2.54 17.84 -1.17
CA LYS A 181 -2.02 16.47 -1.33
C LYS A 181 -0.55 16.30 -0.88
N LYS A 182 -0.08 17.14 0.06
CA LYS A 182 1.29 17.10 0.60
C LYS A 182 1.31 16.53 2.02
N PHE A 183 2.35 15.75 2.29
CA PHE A 183 2.62 15.22 3.64
C PHE A 183 3.47 16.21 4.42
N HIS A 184 3.15 16.33 5.69
CA HIS A 184 3.85 17.21 6.64
C HIS A 184 4.19 16.44 7.90
N LEU A 185 5.36 16.70 8.49
CA LEU A 185 5.66 16.27 9.84
C LEU A 185 4.86 17.10 10.85
N PRO A 186 4.37 16.48 11.94
CA PRO A 186 3.78 17.24 13.03
C PRO A 186 4.74 18.33 13.52
N GLY A 187 4.28 19.56 13.63
CA GLY A 187 5.09 20.70 14.08
C GLY A 187 5.87 21.43 12.99
N CYS A 188 5.84 21.02 11.72
CA CYS A 188 6.37 21.87 10.64
C CYS A 188 5.43 23.06 10.38
N SER A 189 5.96 24.15 9.84
CA SER A 189 5.19 25.38 9.56
C SER A 189 4.00 25.12 8.64
N GLY A 190 4.17 24.24 7.63
CA GLY A 190 3.10 23.88 6.72
C GLY A 190 1.95 23.10 7.38
N ALA A 191 2.22 22.32 8.44
CA ALA A 191 1.18 21.65 9.22
C ALA A 191 0.40 22.61 10.12
N ALA A 192 1.10 23.62 10.68
CA ALA A 192 0.50 24.59 11.61
C ALA A 192 -0.52 25.53 10.95
N GLU A 193 -0.42 25.74 9.64
CA GLU A 193 -1.28 26.62 8.86
C GLU A 193 -2.53 25.92 8.29
N MET A 194 -2.68 24.60 8.49
CA MET A 194 -3.80 23.84 7.94
C MET A 194 -5.06 23.95 8.81
N SER A 195 -6.21 24.13 8.16
CA SER A 195 -7.49 24.04 8.87
C SER A 195 -7.82 22.57 9.21
N PRO A 196 -8.57 22.31 10.32
CA PRO A 196 -8.88 20.95 10.78
C PRO A 196 -9.57 20.04 9.77
N VAL A 197 -10.28 20.62 8.80
CA VAL A 197 -10.99 19.87 7.73
C VAL A 197 -10.11 19.58 6.51
N SER A 198 -8.85 20.01 6.53
CA SER A 198 -7.93 19.88 5.38
C SER A 198 -6.83 18.85 5.61
N TYR A 199 -6.88 18.07 6.69
CA TYR A 199 -5.85 17.10 6.98
C TYR A 199 -6.39 15.81 7.61
N THR A 200 -5.65 14.71 7.43
CA THR A 200 -5.81 13.46 8.17
C THR A 200 -4.48 13.04 8.77
N HIS A 201 -4.51 12.34 9.87
CA HIS A 201 -3.31 11.80 10.50
C HIS A 201 -3.05 10.40 9.96
N LEU A 202 -1.84 10.18 9.48
CA LEU A 202 -1.33 8.89 9.07
C LEU A 202 -0.22 8.48 10.03
N THR A 203 -0.38 7.37 10.70
CA THR A 203 0.64 6.79 11.56
C THR A 203 1.37 5.72 10.78
N LEU A 204 2.64 5.95 10.48
CA LEU A 204 3.50 4.95 9.88
C LEU A 204 4.24 4.21 11.00
N PRO A 205 4.22 2.87 11.04
CA PRO A 205 5.02 2.14 12.01
C PRO A 205 6.50 2.40 11.73
N THR A 206 7.23 2.81 12.74
CA THR A 206 8.69 2.86 12.70
C THR A 206 9.27 1.46 12.87
N THR A 207 10.32 1.17 12.18
CA THR A 207 11.10 -0.08 12.20
C THR A 207 11.66 -0.41 13.56
#